data_324f3a434349066aac2c4472c6adffbf
#
_entry.id   324f3a434349066aac2c4472c6adffbf
#
_cell.length_a   1.000
_cell.length_b   1.000
_cell.length_c   1.000
_cell.angle_alpha   90.00
_cell.angle_beta   90.00
_cell.angle_gamma   90.00
#
_symmetry.space_group_name_H-M   'P 1'
#
loop_
_entity.id
_entity.type
_entity.pdbx_description
1 polymer ?
#
loop_
_entity_poly.entity_id
_entity_poly.type
_entity_poly.pdbx_seq_one_letter_code
_entity_poly.pdbx_strand_id
1 'polypeptide(L)'
;ATVGRELRARLAGAARVTIVFDHNMGGGANVYRRTVIDERLAAGATVLLCTYNLPTLDYRLQLLRSGGAEETFRIASFLPLEAVVGHAAVDELFLNSPVSFDEPLVFAEWLAALRIDHPRLRLTVAVNDYFYVCPSFVLLNADGRYCGIPALSQCVVCLARHRASYVRLSPPTEIGPWRAIWGRCLAAADELRCFSQSTRELLLRAYPSLDAARISVIPHRVDFAPARLPKCDRHAPLVIGIIGQISVQKGALVVKEMLARIDREQRDIRVVVVGALDIRIASGRLQVTGPYQREDLVDLIEAQHVNMLFFPSICPETFSYVIEEMTRLRLPIVAFDLGAPGERLRNYDQARLCTEVSADAALATLVDFHRQLAGGDR
;
A
#
# COMPACT_ATOMS: atom_id res chain seq x y z
N ALA A 1 13.06 -16.25 26.86
CA ALA A 1 13.75 -17.55 26.82
C ALA A 1 12.80 -18.74 26.61
N THR A 2 11.59 -18.75 27.20
CA THR A 2 10.66 -19.90 27.13
C THR A 2 10.04 -20.06 25.76
N VAL A 3 9.50 -18.99 25.16
CA VAL A 3 8.84 -19.03 23.84
C VAL A 3 9.81 -19.41 22.72
N GLY A 4 11.05 -18.91 22.75
CA GLY A 4 12.07 -19.31 21.75
C GLY A 4 12.41 -20.80 21.78
N ARG A 5 12.43 -21.44 22.96
CA ARG A 5 12.62 -22.89 23.09
C ARG A 5 11.41 -23.67 22.59
N GLU A 6 10.21 -23.20 22.90
CA GLU A 6 8.98 -23.82 22.43
C GLU A 6 8.86 -23.74 20.91
N LEU A 7 9.11 -22.60 20.31
CA LEU A 7 9.13 -22.43 18.86
C LEU A 7 10.13 -23.36 18.20
N ARG A 8 11.35 -23.49 18.75
CA ARG A 8 12.33 -24.44 18.21
C ARG A 8 11.85 -25.89 18.25
N ALA A 9 11.21 -26.29 19.34
CA ALA A 9 10.63 -27.62 19.45
C ALA A 9 9.49 -27.84 18.40
N ARG A 10 8.67 -26.85 18.19
CA ARG A 10 7.60 -26.88 17.17
C ARG A 10 8.12 -26.88 15.73
N LEU A 11 9.27 -26.27 15.50
CA LEU A 11 9.94 -26.23 14.18
C LEU A 11 10.91 -27.40 13.96
N ALA A 12 11.14 -28.22 14.98
CA ALA A 12 11.96 -29.42 14.83
C ALA A 12 11.35 -30.37 13.81
N GLY A 13 12.14 -30.75 12.79
CA GLY A 13 11.66 -31.58 11.67
C GLY A 13 11.06 -30.83 10.50
N ALA A 14 10.86 -29.51 10.58
CA ALA A 14 10.53 -28.73 9.39
C ALA A 14 11.72 -28.71 8.42
N ALA A 15 11.49 -29.06 7.15
CA ALA A 15 12.54 -29.06 6.12
C ALA A 15 12.94 -27.65 5.71
N ARG A 16 11.97 -26.74 5.68
CA ARG A 16 12.14 -25.32 5.33
C ARG A 16 11.24 -24.44 6.19
N VAL A 17 11.76 -23.30 6.63
CA VAL A 17 11.01 -22.33 7.41
C VAL A 17 11.21 -20.94 6.84
N THR A 18 10.12 -20.28 6.51
CA THR A 18 10.10 -18.85 6.14
C THR A 18 9.56 -18.04 7.30
N ILE A 19 10.27 -17.00 7.74
CA ILE A 19 9.75 -16.01 8.69
C ILE A 19 9.26 -14.80 7.91
N VAL A 20 7.98 -14.48 8.06
CA VAL A 20 7.35 -13.32 7.42
C VAL A 20 7.10 -12.24 8.46
N PHE A 21 7.57 -11.03 8.20
CA PHE A 21 7.34 -9.83 9.03
C PHE A 21 6.36 -8.88 8.36
N ASP A 22 5.29 -8.50 9.07
CA ASP A 22 4.28 -7.60 8.53
C ASP A 22 3.54 -6.82 9.63
N HIS A 23 2.82 -5.77 9.22
CA HIS A 23 1.83 -5.11 10.07
C HIS A 23 0.49 -5.86 10.03
N ASN A 24 -0.43 -5.47 10.92
CA ASN A 24 -1.79 -6.03 10.98
C ASN A 24 -2.88 -4.95 10.85
N MET A 25 -2.64 -3.94 9.99
CA MET A 25 -3.53 -2.80 9.80
C MET A 25 -4.47 -2.94 8.58
N GLY A 26 -4.42 -4.07 7.86
CA GLY A 26 -5.20 -4.29 6.65
C GLY A 26 -4.55 -3.69 5.39
N GLY A 27 -5.35 -3.52 4.33
CA GLY A 27 -4.91 -2.95 3.06
C GLY A 27 -4.18 -3.91 2.13
N GLY A 28 -3.64 -3.35 1.03
CA GLY A 28 -2.99 -4.11 -0.04
C GLY A 28 -1.79 -4.93 0.39
N ALA A 29 -0.99 -4.44 1.34
CA ALA A 29 0.16 -5.16 1.88
C ALA A 29 -0.27 -6.49 2.54
N ASN A 30 -1.36 -6.47 3.32
CA ASN A 30 -1.86 -7.69 3.95
C ASN A 30 -2.51 -8.68 2.95
N VAL A 31 -3.04 -8.18 1.84
CA VAL A 31 -3.49 -9.04 0.71
C VAL A 31 -2.28 -9.73 0.09
N TYR A 32 -1.21 -8.99 -0.20
CA TYR A 32 0.02 -9.54 -0.76
C TYR A 32 0.69 -10.55 0.19
N ARG A 33 0.75 -10.26 1.50
CA ARG A 33 1.24 -11.20 2.51
C ARG A 33 0.56 -12.57 2.41
N ARG A 34 -0.77 -12.61 2.21
CA ARG A 34 -1.50 -13.88 2.05
C ARG A 34 -0.98 -14.66 0.85
N THR A 35 -0.82 -14.00 -0.28
CA THR A 35 -0.26 -14.62 -1.49
C THR A 35 1.13 -15.22 -1.20
N VAL A 36 2.02 -14.47 -0.52
CA VAL A 36 3.36 -14.95 -0.16
C VAL A 36 3.28 -16.18 0.77
N ILE A 37 2.43 -16.14 1.78
CA ILE A 37 2.23 -17.27 2.70
C ILE A 37 1.72 -18.50 1.95
N ASP A 38 0.69 -18.34 1.13
CA ASP A 38 0.10 -19.44 0.37
C ASP A 38 1.12 -20.09 -0.59
N GLU A 39 1.94 -19.28 -1.27
CA GLU A 39 3.03 -19.76 -2.12
C GLU A 39 4.07 -20.57 -1.33
N ARG A 40 4.45 -20.13 -0.12
CA ARG A 40 5.43 -20.82 0.71
C ARG A 40 4.88 -22.13 1.27
N LEU A 41 3.61 -22.11 1.72
CA LEU A 41 2.92 -23.33 2.19
C LEU A 41 2.76 -24.35 1.05
N ALA A 42 2.39 -23.90 -0.14
CA ALA A 42 2.30 -24.77 -1.32
C ALA A 42 3.65 -25.37 -1.74
N ALA A 43 4.76 -24.66 -1.49
CA ALA A 43 6.12 -25.16 -1.70
C ALA A 43 6.62 -26.06 -0.56
N GLY A 44 5.78 -26.44 0.41
CA GLY A 44 6.10 -27.32 1.52
C GLY A 44 6.87 -26.66 2.67
N ALA A 45 6.98 -25.33 2.71
CA ALA A 45 7.59 -24.64 3.82
C ALA A 45 6.62 -24.52 5.00
N THR A 46 7.18 -24.43 6.21
CA THR A 46 6.48 -23.94 7.39
C THR A 46 6.65 -22.42 7.45
N VAL A 47 5.58 -21.66 7.71
CA VAL A 47 5.64 -20.21 7.80
C VAL A 47 5.45 -19.76 9.25
N LEU A 48 6.34 -18.89 9.72
CA LEU A 48 6.20 -18.17 10.98
C LEU A 48 5.91 -16.70 10.68
N LEU A 49 4.65 -16.31 10.78
CA LEU A 49 4.23 -14.91 10.59
C LEU A 49 4.41 -14.12 11.88
N CYS A 50 5.22 -13.07 11.84
CA CYS A 50 5.44 -12.12 12.93
C CYS A 50 4.76 -10.79 12.62
N THR A 51 3.79 -10.40 13.46
CA THR A 51 3.10 -9.11 13.33
C THR A 51 3.11 -8.36 14.66
N TYR A 52 3.25 -7.02 14.61
CA TYR A 52 3.07 -6.19 15.79
C TYR A 52 1.60 -5.79 15.94
N ASN A 53 1.07 -6.00 17.12
CA ASN A 53 -0.33 -5.73 17.45
C ASN A 53 -0.45 -4.43 18.26
N LEU A 54 -0.85 -3.33 17.59
CA LEU A 54 -0.98 -2.01 18.22
C LEU A 54 -1.93 -1.98 19.44
N PRO A 55 -3.10 -2.65 19.44
CA PRO A 55 -3.98 -2.65 20.61
C PRO A 55 -3.37 -3.26 21.86
N THR A 56 -2.50 -4.24 21.75
CA THR A 56 -1.89 -4.94 22.91
C THR A 56 -0.42 -4.64 23.09
N LEU A 57 0.19 -3.85 22.19
CA LEU A 57 1.59 -3.45 22.21
C LEU A 57 2.55 -4.64 22.35
N ASP A 58 2.29 -5.71 21.59
CA ASP A 58 3.10 -6.92 21.56
C ASP A 58 3.22 -7.50 20.16
N TYR A 59 4.20 -8.40 19.98
CA TYR A 59 4.33 -9.19 18.76
C TYR A 59 3.50 -10.46 18.86
N ARG A 60 2.78 -10.76 17.81
CA ARG A 60 2.08 -12.02 17.60
C ARG A 60 2.85 -12.86 16.60
N LEU A 61 3.14 -14.10 16.98
CA LEU A 61 3.73 -15.10 16.08
C LEU A 61 2.66 -16.13 15.76
N GLN A 62 2.42 -16.36 14.47
CA GLN A 62 1.49 -17.38 13.98
C GLN A 62 2.28 -18.43 13.21
N LEU A 63 2.24 -19.66 13.70
CA LEU A 63 2.88 -20.80 13.06
C LEU A 63 1.89 -21.49 12.13
N LEU A 64 2.19 -21.47 10.84
CA LEU A 64 1.32 -21.92 9.76
C LEU A 64 1.94 -23.11 9.03
N ARG A 65 1.15 -24.16 8.78
CA ARG A 65 1.54 -25.36 8.03
C ARG A 65 0.44 -25.74 7.06
N SER A 66 0.78 -26.34 5.94
CA SER A 66 -0.20 -26.88 5.00
C SER A 66 -1.05 -27.96 5.69
N GLY A 67 -2.38 -27.75 5.71
CA GLY A 67 -3.34 -28.70 6.33
C GLY A 67 -3.26 -28.82 7.85
N GLY A 68 -2.43 -28.02 8.55
CA GLY A 68 -2.28 -28.01 10.00
C GLY A 68 -3.13 -26.95 10.70
N ALA A 69 -3.34 -27.11 12.01
CA ALA A 69 -3.91 -26.07 12.85
C ALA A 69 -2.92 -24.90 13.00
N GLU A 70 -3.44 -23.69 13.05
CA GLU A 70 -2.67 -22.48 13.37
C GLU A 70 -2.35 -22.44 14.86
N GLU A 71 -1.09 -22.20 15.18
CA GLU A 71 -0.63 -21.99 16.56
C GLU A 71 -0.20 -20.52 16.72
N THR A 72 -0.63 -19.87 17.79
CA THR A 72 -0.31 -18.46 18.05
C THR A 72 0.46 -18.30 19.35
N PHE A 73 1.52 -17.50 19.31
CA PHE A 73 2.35 -17.10 20.45
C PHE A 73 2.39 -15.58 20.57
N ARG A 74 2.58 -15.08 21.80
CA ARG A 74 2.80 -13.66 22.07
C ARG A 74 4.17 -13.44 22.66
N ILE A 75 4.88 -12.44 22.17
CA ILE A 75 6.21 -12.04 22.65
C ILE A 75 6.30 -10.53 22.79
N ALA A 76 7.03 -10.05 23.81
CA ALA A 76 7.22 -8.63 24.06
C ALA A 76 8.18 -7.97 23.05
N SER A 77 9.04 -8.73 22.39
CA SER A 77 9.97 -8.25 21.37
C SER A 77 10.27 -9.35 20.35
N PHE A 78 10.83 -8.99 19.20
CA PHE A 78 11.24 -9.94 18.15
C PHE A 78 12.55 -10.69 18.45
N LEU A 79 13.34 -10.26 19.43
CA LEU A 79 14.65 -10.87 19.76
C LEU A 79 14.62 -12.38 20.00
N PRO A 80 13.57 -13.00 20.59
CA PRO A 80 13.49 -14.46 20.71
C PRO A 80 13.57 -15.22 19.38
N LEU A 81 13.31 -14.57 18.24
CA LEU A 81 13.40 -15.16 16.90
C LEU A 81 14.86 -15.46 16.50
N GLU A 82 15.85 -14.74 17.05
CA GLU A 82 17.27 -15.02 16.83
C GLU A 82 17.62 -16.45 17.19
N ALA A 83 17.12 -16.92 18.33
CA ALA A 83 17.32 -18.30 18.74
C ALA A 83 16.66 -19.33 17.80
N VAL A 84 15.59 -18.93 17.09
CA VAL A 84 14.93 -19.77 16.08
C VAL A 84 15.78 -19.83 14.82
N VAL A 85 16.27 -18.69 14.33
CA VAL A 85 17.12 -18.63 13.14
C VAL A 85 18.38 -19.49 13.29
N GLY A 86 19.01 -19.50 14.47
CA GLY A 86 20.24 -20.27 14.71
C GLY A 86 20.05 -21.79 14.85
N HIS A 87 18.81 -22.30 15.03
CA HIS A 87 18.56 -23.70 15.39
C HIS A 87 17.52 -24.43 14.55
N ALA A 88 16.78 -23.74 13.69
CA ALA A 88 15.79 -24.31 12.79
C ALA A 88 16.25 -24.21 11.33
N ALA A 89 15.59 -24.95 10.43
CA ALA A 89 15.83 -24.88 8.99
C ALA A 89 15.24 -23.58 8.39
N VAL A 90 15.53 -22.42 9.03
CA VAL A 90 15.12 -21.12 8.51
C VAL A 90 16.00 -20.77 7.32
N ASP A 91 15.39 -20.70 6.14
CA ASP A 91 16.06 -20.41 4.88
C ASP A 91 15.68 -19.05 4.30
N GLU A 92 14.57 -18.45 4.77
CA GLU A 92 14.12 -17.15 4.29
C GLU A 92 13.56 -16.26 5.40
N LEU A 93 13.96 -14.99 5.38
CA LEU A 93 13.30 -13.87 6.05
C LEU A 93 12.61 -13.03 4.98
N PHE A 94 11.30 -12.88 5.09
CA PHE A 94 10.50 -12.07 4.18
C PHE A 94 9.93 -10.86 4.92
N LEU A 95 10.46 -9.68 4.65
CA LEU A 95 9.96 -8.43 5.20
C LEU A 95 8.89 -7.86 4.27
N ASN A 96 7.62 -7.95 4.68
CA ASN A 96 6.50 -7.42 3.91
C ASN A 96 6.26 -5.93 4.20
N SER A 97 6.04 -5.55 5.46
CA SER A 97 6.01 -4.15 5.91
C SER A 97 6.12 -4.05 7.43
N PRO A 98 7.09 -3.31 7.97
CA PRO A 98 7.27 -3.11 9.41
C PRO A 98 6.59 -1.85 9.94
N VAL A 99 5.66 -1.23 9.21
CA VAL A 99 5.13 0.11 9.47
C VAL A 99 4.49 0.28 10.85
N SER A 100 4.04 -0.80 11.49
CA SER A 100 3.49 -0.76 12.86
C SER A 100 4.47 -1.15 13.96
N PHE A 101 5.69 -1.58 13.62
CA PHE A 101 6.66 -2.06 14.61
C PHE A 101 7.06 -0.94 15.56
N ASP A 102 7.17 -1.24 16.85
CA ASP A 102 7.46 -0.28 17.92
C ASP A 102 8.88 0.30 17.84
N GLU A 103 9.87 -0.57 17.53
CA GLU A 103 11.29 -0.21 17.43
C GLU A 103 11.85 -0.49 16.02
N PRO A 104 11.36 0.21 14.97
CA PRO A 104 11.65 -0.15 13.59
C PRO A 104 13.14 -0.01 13.21
N LEU A 105 13.90 0.85 13.84
CA LEU A 105 15.34 0.99 13.58
C LEU A 105 16.14 -0.14 14.24
N VAL A 106 15.80 -0.52 15.46
CA VAL A 106 16.41 -1.68 16.13
C VAL A 106 16.09 -2.95 15.34
N PHE A 107 14.87 -3.08 14.85
CA PHE A 107 14.46 -4.19 14.00
C PHE A 107 15.25 -4.24 12.67
N ALA A 108 15.46 -3.10 12.01
CA ALA A 108 16.22 -3.02 10.77
C ALA A 108 17.70 -3.39 10.97
N GLU A 109 18.33 -2.94 12.06
CA GLU A 109 19.70 -3.30 12.41
C GLU A 109 19.81 -4.81 12.71
N TRP A 110 18.87 -5.34 13.47
CA TRP A 110 18.81 -6.76 13.79
C TRP A 110 18.65 -7.63 12.52
N LEU A 111 17.76 -7.27 11.59
CA LEU A 111 17.59 -7.97 10.31
C LEU A 111 18.88 -7.97 9.48
N ALA A 112 19.54 -6.81 9.39
CA ALA A 112 20.80 -6.70 8.66
C ALA A 112 21.90 -7.57 9.30
N ALA A 113 22.01 -7.57 10.62
CA ALA A 113 22.96 -8.41 11.35
C ALA A 113 22.68 -9.90 11.11
N LEU A 114 21.43 -10.34 11.26
CA LEU A 114 21.06 -11.74 11.00
C LEU A 114 21.46 -12.20 9.58
N ARG A 115 21.22 -11.36 8.57
CA ARG A 115 21.60 -11.70 7.19
C ARG A 115 23.10 -11.80 7.00
N ILE A 116 23.89 -10.96 7.69
CA ILE A 116 25.36 -10.98 7.64
C ILE A 116 25.90 -12.21 8.36
N ASP A 117 25.38 -12.50 9.56
CA ASP A 117 25.85 -13.60 10.40
C ASP A 117 25.44 -14.99 9.86
N HIS A 118 24.36 -15.03 9.05
CA HIS A 118 23.84 -16.25 8.44
C HIS A 118 23.83 -16.15 6.90
N PRO A 119 24.97 -16.33 6.18
CA PRO A 119 25.06 -16.12 4.73
C PRO A 119 24.16 -17.03 3.87
N ARG A 120 23.66 -18.13 4.41
CA ARG A 120 22.70 -19.02 3.73
C ARG A 120 21.25 -18.56 3.86
N LEU A 121 20.97 -17.66 4.80
CA LEU A 121 19.64 -17.11 5.04
C LEU A 121 19.32 -16.07 3.99
N ARG A 122 18.27 -16.27 3.21
CA ARG A 122 17.81 -15.30 2.22
C ARG A 122 16.98 -14.19 2.89
N LEU A 123 17.29 -12.93 2.61
CA LEU A 123 16.48 -11.78 3.01
C LEU A 123 15.81 -11.16 1.79
N THR A 124 14.49 -11.25 1.72
CA THR A 124 13.66 -10.55 0.72
C THR A 124 12.90 -9.42 1.39
N VAL A 125 12.96 -8.22 0.82
CA VAL A 125 12.24 -7.04 1.30
C VAL A 125 11.24 -6.59 0.24
N ALA A 126 9.96 -6.61 0.58
CA ALA A 126 8.89 -6.08 -0.26
C ALA A 126 8.68 -4.58 0.02
N VAL A 127 8.66 -3.77 -1.03
CA VAL A 127 8.46 -2.32 -0.91
C VAL A 127 6.97 -2.01 -1.11
N ASN A 128 6.15 -2.41 -0.11
CA ASN A 128 4.70 -2.16 -0.10
C ASN A 128 4.33 -0.72 0.24
N ASP A 129 5.25 -0.01 0.87
CA ASP A 129 5.13 1.39 1.26
C ASP A 129 6.52 2.03 1.29
N TYR A 130 6.59 3.32 1.63
CA TYR A 130 7.85 4.04 1.69
C TYR A 130 8.39 4.22 3.13
N PHE A 131 8.01 3.35 4.05
CA PHE A 131 8.47 3.40 5.43
C PHE A 131 10.00 3.33 5.56
N TYR A 132 10.63 2.54 4.70
CA TYR A 132 12.08 2.47 4.61
C TYR A 132 12.72 3.83 4.28
N VAL A 133 12.02 4.69 3.57
CA VAL A 133 12.50 6.02 3.14
C VAL A 133 12.19 7.10 4.16
N CYS A 134 11.00 7.04 4.76
CA CYS A 134 10.50 8.08 5.69
C CYS A 134 9.45 7.48 6.65
N PRO A 135 9.45 7.86 7.94
CA PRO A 135 8.37 7.48 8.87
C PRO A 135 6.97 7.82 8.38
N SER A 136 6.84 8.81 7.49
CA SER A 136 5.60 9.16 6.80
C SER A 136 5.19 8.17 5.69
N PHE A 137 5.50 6.98 5.74
CA PHE A 137 5.39 5.85 4.78
C PHE A 137 4.57 6.06 3.48
N VAL A 138 3.86 7.17 3.33
CA VAL A 138 3.10 7.59 2.13
C VAL A 138 3.76 8.75 1.37
N LEU A 139 4.93 9.23 1.80
CA LEU A 139 5.69 10.36 1.21
C LEU A 139 4.88 11.67 1.09
N LEU A 140 3.94 11.89 2.00
CA LEU A 140 3.34 13.21 2.19
C LEU A 140 4.16 14.01 3.20
N ASN A 141 4.43 15.28 2.89
CA ASN A 141 5.15 16.19 3.78
C ASN A 141 4.25 16.70 4.92
N ALA A 142 4.79 17.57 5.78
CA ALA A 142 4.07 18.16 6.91
C ALA A 142 2.82 18.97 6.49
N ASP A 143 2.75 19.41 5.25
CA ASP A 143 1.63 20.15 4.67
C ASP A 143 0.63 19.22 3.92
N GLY A 144 0.81 17.90 4.00
CA GLY A 144 -0.06 16.91 3.36
C GLY A 144 0.10 16.80 1.84
N ARG A 145 1.24 17.24 1.29
CA ARG A 145 1.54 17.19 -0.14
C ARG A 145 2.62 16.17 -0.45
N TYR A 146 2.52 15.53 -1.60
CA TYR A 146 3.59 14.65 -2.09
C TYR A 146 4.93 15.39 -2.17
N CYS A 147 5.96 14.84 -1.52
CA CYS A 147 7.24 15.52 -1.34
C CYS A 147 8.30 15.20 -2.40
N GLY A 148 8.12 14.14 -3.20
CA GLY A 148 9.08 13.75 -4.23
C GLY A 148 10.47 13.33 -3.72
N ILE A 149 10.62 13.09 -2.41
CA ILE A 149 11.90 12.76 -1.76
C ILE A 149 12.93 13.88 -2.00
N PRO A 150 12.79 15.06 -1.36
CA PRO A 150 13.70 16.18 -1.52
C PRO A 150 15.03 15.92 -0.79
N ALA A 151 15.93 16.91 -0.83
CA ALA A 151 17.20 16.87 -0.10
C ALA A 151 16.97 16.62 1.41
N LEU A 152 17.92 15.93 2.05
CA LEU A 152 17.80 15.50 3.44
C LEU A 152 17.56 16.67 4.40
N SER A 153 18.15 17.84 4.15
CA SER A 153 17.92 19.06 4.94
C SER A 153 16.46 19.51 4.98
N GLN A 154 15.75 19.37 3.87
CA GLN A 154 14.31 19.66 3.81
C GLN A 154 13.49 18.60 4.54
N CYS A 155 13.92 17.33 4.49
CA CYS A 155 13.27 16.24 5.23
C CYS A 155 13.41 16.42 6.75
N VAL A 156 14.54 16.95 7.26
CA VAL A 156 14.73 17.28 8.68
C VAL A 156 13.69 18.30 9.14
N VAL A 157 13.53 19.40 8.40
CA VAL A 157 12.53 20.43 8.70
C VAL A 157 11.10 19.88 8.61
N CYS A 158 10.82 19.08 7.59
CA CYS A 158 9.52 18.47 7.39
C CYS A 158 9.15 17.55 8.57
N LEU A 159 10.03 16.62 8.94
CA LEU A 159 9.74 15.63 9.98
C LEU A 159 9.51 16.30 11.35
N ALA A 160 10.26 17.33 11.68
CA ALA A 160 10.10 18.08 12.92
C ALA A 160 8.72 18.79 13.04
N ARG A 161 8.10 19.14 11.90
CA ARG A 161 6.79 19.79 11.83
C ARG A 161 5.63 18.81 11.58
N HIS A 162 5.94 17.56 11.25
CA HIS A 162 4.93 16.60 10.83
C HIS A 162 3.96 16.26 11.97
N ARG A 163 2.67 16.45 11.77
CA ARG A 163 1.61 16.22 12.77
C ARG A 163 0.61 15.13 12.38
N ALA A 164 0.75 14.55 11.18
CA ALA A 164 -0.14 13.52 10.71
C ALA A 164 -0.03 12.23 11.53
N SER A 165 -1.15 11.55 11.75
CA SER A 165 -1.22 10.35 12.59
C SER A 165 -0.36 9.19 12.08
N TYR A 166 -0.18 9.09 10.76
CA TYR A 166 0.64 8.03 10.16
C TYR A 166 2.15 8.15 10.45
N VAL A 167 2.64 9.31 10.90
CA VAL A 167 4.04 9.46 11.38
C VAL A 167 4.19 8.96 12.82
N ARG A 168 3.10 8.91 13.58
CA ARG A 168 3.11 8.58 15.02
C ARG A 168 3.09 7.06 15.30
N LEU A 169 3.00 6.23 14.28
CA LEU A 169 3.14 4.79 14.44
C LEU A 169 4.56 4.40 14.88
N SER A 170 5.53 5.27 14.64
CA SER A 170 6.90 5.14 15.12
C SER A 170 7.29 6.37 15.96
N PRO A 171 8.20 6.23 16.93
CA PRO A 171 8.72 7.38 17.68
C PRO A 171 9.27 8.45 16.74
N PRO A 172 9.17 9.73 17.10
CA PRO A 172 9.86 10.79 16.38
C PRO A 172 11.34 10.47 16.30
N THR A 173 11.88 10.46 15.10
CA THR A 173 13.29 10.14 14.87
C THR A 173 13.85 11.09 13.83
N GLU A 174 15.18 11.21 13.85
CA GLU A 174 15.88 12.01 12.84
C GLU A 174 15.93 11.23 11.53
N ILE A 175 15.62 11.92 10.44
CA ILE A 175 15.59 11.31 9.11
C ILE A 175 16.96 10.78 8.65
N GLY A 176 18.05 11.38 9.12
CA GLY A 176 19.42 10.95 8.82
C GLY A 176 19.70 9.53 9.33
N PRO A 177 19.61 9.28 10.65
CA PRO A 177 19.69 7.94 11.23
C PRO A 177 18.68 6.97 10.63
N TRP A 178 17.43 7.40 10.39
CA TRP A 178 16.42 6.59 9.74
C TRP A 178 16.90 6.02 8.41
N ARG A 179 17.31 6.90 7.49
CA ARG A 179 17.78 6.48 6.17
C ARG A 179 19.11 5.71 6.22
N ALA A 180 19.99 6.04 7.14
CA ALA A 180 21.26 5.32 7.27
C ALA A 180 21.03 3.86 7.71
N ILE A 181 20.17 3.64 8.70
CA ILE A 181 19.89 2.30 9.24
C ILE A 181 19.09 1.47 8.23
N TRP A 182 17.99 2.00 7.68
CA TRP A 182 17.23 1.31 6.65
C TRP A 182 18.05 1.07 5.38
N GLY A 183 18.92 2.02 5.00
CA GLY A 183 19.83 1.85 3.86
C GLY A 183 20.77 0.65 4.03
N ARG A 184 21.31 0.42 5.23
CA ARG A 184 22.12 -0.78 5.53
C ARG A 184 21.29 -2.06 5.46
N CYS A 185 20.09 -2.06 6.01
CA CYS A 185 19.18 -3.20 5.95
C CYS A 185 18.82 -3.57 4.50
N LEU A 186 18.45 -2.58 3.68
CA LEU A 186 18.14 -2.78 2.27
C LEU A 186 19.36 -3.27 1.47
N ALA A 187 20.56 -2.74 1.76
CA ALA A 187 21.79 -3.18 1.11
C ALA A 187 22.19 -4.63 1.49
N ALA A 188 21.80 -5.10 2.67
CA ALA A 188 22.02 -6.48 3.10
C ALA A 188 21.04 -7.48 2.45
N ALA A 189 19.89 -6.99 1.92
CA ALA A 189 18.89 -7.85 1.31
C ALA A 189 19.39 -8.51 0.01
N ASP A 190 18.97 -9.76 -0.22
CA ASP A 190 19.24 -10.49 -1.46
C ASP A 190 18.30 -10.04 -2.59
N GLU A 191 17.09 -9.64 -2.24
CA GLU A 191 16.08 -9.12 -3.17
C GLU A 191 15.31 -7.97 -2.55
N LEU A 192 15.16 -6.88 -3.31
CA LEU A 192 14.24 -5.78 -3.04
C LEU A 192 13.11 -5.86 -4.06
N ARG A 193 11.92 -6.22 -3.62
CA ARG A 193 10.77 -6.43 -4.51
C ARG A 193 9.89 -5.20 -4.55
N CYS A 194 9.95 -4.47 -5.66
CA CYS A 194 9.05 -3.38 -6.00
C CYS A 194 7.87 -3.90 -6.82
N PHE A 195 6.75 -3.18 -6.80
CA PHE A 195 5.54 -3.58 -7.51
C PHE A 195 5.21 -2.67 -8.71
N SER A 196 6.01 -1.62 -8.89
CA SER A 196 5.95 -0.70 -10.03
C SER A 196 7.33 -0.13 -10.32
N GLN A 197 7.54 0.34 -11.54
CA GLN A 197 8.77 1.02 -11.91
C GLN A 197 8.94 2.34 -11.16
N SER A 198 7.84 3.06 -10.94
CA SER A 198 7.84 4.29 -10.14
C SER A 198 8.32 4.04 -8.70
N THR A 199 7.96 2.91 -8.08
CA THR A 199 8.45 2.54 -6.74
C THR A 199 9.96 2.28 -6.76
N ARG A 200 10.46 1.55 -7.77
CA ARG A 200 11.89 1.32 -7.96
C ARG A 200 12.67 2.64 -8.10
N GLU A 201 12.15 3.56 -8.89
CA GLU A 201 12.78 4.87 -9.11
C GLU A 201 12.82 5.72 -7.83
N LEU A 202 11.73 5.74 -7.05
CA LEU A 202 11.67 6.43 -5.76
C LEU A 202 12.60 5.81 -4.73
N LEU A 203 12.71 4.47 -4.70
CA LEU A 203 13.66 3.78 -3.82
C LEU A 203 15.11 4.14 -4.17
N LEU A 204 15.49 4.10 -5.45
CA LEU A 204 16.82 4.48 -5.91
C LEU A 204 17.11 5.98 -5.73
N ARG A 205 16.12 6.85 -5.81
CA ARG A 205 16.26 8.27 -5.48
C ARG A 205 16.60 8.47 -4.00
N ALA A 206 15.99 7.68 -3.10
CA ALA A 206 16.30 7.74 -1.67
C ALA A 206 17.66 7.11 -1.34
N TYR A 207 18.03 6.07 -2.07
CA TYR A 207 19.20 5.22 -1.85
C TYR A 207 19.97 4.96 -3.16
N PRO A 208 20.71 5.95 -3.68
CA PRO A 208 21.41 5.83 -4.97
C PRO A 208 22.51 4.75 -5.00
N SER A 209 22.98 4.32 -3.82
CA SER A 209 24.02 3.28 -3.68
C SER A 209 23.50 1.85 -3.68
N LEU A 210 22.19 1.63 -3.70
CA LEU A 210 21.63 0.28 -3.78
C LEU A 210 21.98 -0.37 -5.12
N ASP A 211 22.29 -1.65 -5.07
CA ASP A 211 22.51 -2.44 -6.27
C ASP A 211 21.19 -2.64 -7.03
N ALA A 212 21.05 -1.96 -8.15
CA ALA A 212 19.85 -2.02 -8.99
C ALA A 212 19.54 -3.42 -9.54
N ALA A 213 20.55 -4.32 -9.60
CA ALA A 213 20.36 -5.71 -10.03
C ALA A 213 19.60 -6.55 -9.00
N ARG A 214 19.59 -6.13 -7.73
CA ARG A 214 18.83 -6.79 -6.66
C ARG A 214 17.39 -6.28 -6.56
N ILE A 215 17.00 -5.27 -7.34
CA ILE A 215 15.65 -4.69 -7.33
C ILE A 215 14.83 -5.32 -8.44
N SER A 216 13.92 -6.21 -8.07
CA SER A 216 12.92 -6.78 -8.98
C SER A 216 11.66 -5.89 -9.03
N VAL A 217 11.01 -5.81 -10.20
CA VAL A 217 9.70 -5.15 -10.35
C VAL A 217 8.70 -6.21 -10.75
N ILE A 218 7.89 -6.65 -9.79
CA ILE A 218 6.92 -7.74 -9.96
C ILE A 218 5.56 -7.24 -9.45
N PRO A 219 4.65 -6.78 -10.33
CA PRO A 219 3.32 -6.32 -9.91
C PRO A 219 2.55 -7.40 -9.14
N HIS A 220 1.68 -6.98 -8.21
CA HIS A 220 0.81 -7.92 -7.52
C HIS A 220 -0.12 -8.61 -8.51
N ARG A 221 -0.35 -9.88 -8.27
CA ARG A 221 -1.40 -10.62 -8.97
C ARG A 221 -2.75 -10.17 -8.42
N VAL A 222 -3.64 -9.74 -9.33
CA VAL A 222 -5.01 -9.34 -8.98
C VAL A 222 -5.97 -10.34 -9.59
N ASP A 223 -6.70 -11.00 -8.76
CA ASP A 223 -7.69 -12.00 -9.15
C ASP A 223 -9.09 -11.38 -9.11
N PHE A 224 -9.35 -10.52 -10.12
CA PHE A 224 -10.64 -9.87 -10.33
C PHE A 224 -10.97 -9.92 -11.83
N ALA A 225 -12.03 -10.59 -12.19
CA ALA A 225 -12.59 -10.58 -13.53
C ALA A 225 -14.10 -10.34 -13.40
N PRO A 226 -14.60 -9.15 -13.79
CA PRO A 226 -16.03 -8.90 -13.74
C PRO A 226 -16.76 -9.85 -14.69
N ALA A 227 -17.86 -10.44 -14.25
CA ALA A 227 -18.65 -11.37 -15.06
C ALA A 227 -19.24 -10.69 -16.32
N ARG A 228 -19.41 -9.38 -16.26
CA ARG A 228 -19.84 -8.51 -17.36
C ARG A 228 -19.28 -7.10 -17.17
N LEU A 229 -19.29 -6.31 -18.23
CA LEU A 229 -18.94 -4.89 -18.13
C LEU A 229 -20.19 -4.09 -17.69
N PRO A 230 -19.99 -3.00 -16.90
CA PRO A 230 -21.08 -2.11 -16.53
C PRO A 230 -21.62 -1.38 -17.76
N LYS A 231 -22.93 -1.25 -17.84
CA LYS A 231 -23.60 -0.39 -18.83
C LYS A 231 -23.40 1.06 -18.41
N CYS A 232 -22.89 1.87 -19.31
CA CYS A 232 -22.55 3.26 -19.07
C CYS A 232 -23.18 4.14 -20.16
N ASP A 233 -23.98 5.11 -19.76
CA ASP A 233 -24.48 6.16 -20.66
C ASP A 233 -23.52 7.36 -20.62
N ARG A 234 -22.77 7.56 -21.69
CA ARG A 234 -21.79 8.65 -21.83
C ARG A 234 -22.44 10.00 -22.13
N HIS A 235 -23.70 10.02 -22.53
CA HIS A 235 -24.48 11.25 -22.83
C HIS A 235 -25.28 11.74 -21.61
N ALA A 236 -25.45 10.90 -20.58
CA ALA A 236 -26.10 11.30 -19.34
C ALA A 236 -25.26 12.33 -18.56
N PRO A 237 -25.86 13.07 -17.62
CA PRO A 237 -25.11 13.94 -16.70
C PRO A 237 -23.96 13.20 -16.02
N LEU A 238 -22.86 13.91 -15.75
CA LEU A 238 -21.65 13.32 -15.17
C LEU A 238 -21.92 12.78 -13.75
N VAL A 239 -21.70 11.48 -13.58
CA VAL A 239 -21.71 10.79 -12.30
C VAL A 239 -20.34 10.17 -12.05
N ILE A 240 -19.60 10.78 -11.12
CA ILE A 240 -18.22 10.40 -10.79
C ILE A 240 -18.25 9.28 -9.74
N GLY A 241 -17.73 8.13 -10.08
CA GLY A 241 -17.52 7.00 -9.16
C GLY A 241 -16.13 7.02 -8.54
N ILE A 242 -16.05 6.86 -7.23
CA ILE A 242 -14.79 6.70 -6.48
C ILE A 242 -14.87 5.37 -5.73
N ILE A 243 -13.92 4.46 -5.95
CA ILE A 243 -13.99 3.09 -5.44
C ILE A 243 -13.01 2.90 -4.28
N GLY A 244 -13.47 2.28 -3.19
CA GLY A 244 -12.67 1.83 -2.05
C GLY A 244 -12.88 2.62 -0.77
N GLN A 245 -11.96 2.46 0.19
CA GLN A 245 -11.93 3.25 1.42
C GLN A 245 -11.10 4.51 1.21
N ILE A 246 -11.75 5.65 1.26
CA ILE A 246 -11.16 6.95 0.92
C ILE A 246 -10.75 7.69 2.19
N SER A 247 -9.48 7.52 2.55
CA SER A 247 -8.83 8.23 3.66
C SER A 247 -8.22 9.57 3.20
N VAL A 248 -7.63 10.32 4.12
CA VAL A 248 -7.01 11.61 3.81
C VAL A 248 -5.92 11.45 2.75
N GLN A 249 -5.00 10.49 2.92
CA GLN A 249 -3.95 10.21 1.92
C GLN A 249 -4.49 9.64 0.60
N LYS A 250 -5.69 9.08 0.62
CA LYS A 250 -6.42 8.63 -0.58
C LYS A 250 -7.34 9.70 -1.15
N GLY A 251 -7.15 10.96 -0.75
CA GLY A 251 -7.77 12.13 -1.37
C GLY A 251 -9.14 12.53 -0.83
N ALA A 252 -9.52 12.11 0.37
CA ALA A 252 -10.79 12.51 0.98
C ALA A 252 -10.98 14.04 1.02
N LEU A 253 -9.92 14.80 1.27
CA LEU A 253 -9.98 16.27 1.27
C LEU A 253 -10.17 16.84 -0.14
N VAL A 254 -9.55 16.24 -1.16
CA VAL A 254 -9.77 16.60 -2.57
C VAL A 254 -11.23 16.40 -2.95
N VAL A 255 -11.83 15.27 -2.55
CA VAL A 255 -13.25 14.99 -2.80
C VAL A 255 -14.14 16.02 -2.10
N LYS A 256 -13.81 16.42 -0.87
CA LYS A 256 -14.52 17.46 -0.12
C LYS A 256 -14.48 18.81 -0.84
N GLU A 257 -13.30 19.24 -1.26
CA GLU A 257 -13.11 20.52 -1.96
C GLU A 257 -13.82 20.51 -3.33
N MET A 258 -13.73 19.39 -4.06
CA MET A 258 -14.41 19.19 -5.34
C MET A 258 -15.94 19.31 -5.19
N LEU A 259 -16.52 18.66 -4.17
CA LEU A 259 -17.96 18.75 -3.89
C LEU A 259 -18.37 20.16 -3.49
N ALA A 260 -17.60 20.85 -2.64
CA ALA A 260 -17.87 22.24 -2.27
C ALA A 260 -17.90 23.16 -3.50
N ARG A 261 -17.06 22.90 -4.51
CA ARG A 261 -17.07 23.63 -5.77
C ARG A 261 -18.28 23.30 -6.62
N ILE A 262 -18.62 22.01 -6.77
CA ILE A 262 -19.81 21.55 -7.51
C ILE A 262 -21.08 22.18 -6.93
N ASP A 263 -21.21 22.20 -5.60
CA ASP A 263 -22.36 22.80 -4.89
C ASP A 263 -22.43 24.32 -5.09
N ARG A 264 -21.32 25.04 -4.93
CA ARG A 264 -21.24 26.48 -5.12
C ARG A 264 -21.59 26.92 -6.55
N GLU A 265 -21.12 26.16 -7.54
CA GLU A 265 -21.36 26.44 -8.96
C GLU A 265 -22.67 25.83 -9.49
N GLN A 266 -23.44 25.15 -8.64
CA GLN A 266 -24.71 24.50 -8.99
C GLN A 266 -24.59 23.57 -10.21
N ARG A 267 -23.45 22.88 -10.35
CA ARG A 267 -23.22 21.96 -11.49
C ARG A 267 -24.11 20.73 -11.37
N ASP A 268 -24.61 20.23 -12.48
CA ASP A 268 -25.33 18.95 -12.54
C ASP A 268 -24.34 17.78 -12.60
N ILE A 269 -23.62 17.57 -11.48
CA ILE A 269 -22.62 16.52 -11.29
C ILE A 269 -22.90 15.84 -9.96
N ARG A 270 -22.89 14.52 -9.94
CA ARG A 270 -22.97 13.72 -8.72
C ARG A 270 -21.65 12.99 -8.46
N VAL A 271 -21.36 12.73 -7.19
CA VAL A 271 -20.21 11.95 -6.76
C VAL A 271 -20.71 10.76 -5.95
N VAL A 272 -20.29 9.57 -6.31
CA VAL A 272 -20.63 8.32 -5.64
C VAL A 272 -19.36 7.66 -5.13
N VAL A 273 -19.23 7.50 -3.82
CA VAL A 273 -18.19 6.68 -3.22
C VAL A 273 -18.73 5.26 -3.07
N VAL A 274 -18.24 4.34 -3.91
CA VAL A 274 -18.50 2.90 -3.78
C VAL A 274 -17.50 2.36 -2.76
N GLY A 275 -17.91 2.37 -1.50
CA GLY A 275 -17.04 2.06 -0.37
C GLY A 275 -17.28 2.99 0.80
N ALA A 276 -16.21 3.35 1.50
CA ALA A 276 -16.28 4.19 2.70
C ALA A 276 -15.46 5.48 2.55
N LEU A 277 -15.85 6.51 3.29
CA LEU A 277 -15.18 7.80 3.35
C LEU A 277 -14.84 8.12 4.80
N ASP A 278 -13.57 8.36 5.10
CA ASP A 278 -13.09 8.55 6.48
C ASP A 278 -13.47 9.91 7.09
N ILE A 279 -13.97 10.84 6.27
CA ILE A 279 -14.42 12.17 6.71
C ILE A 279 -15.89 12.38 6.38
N ARG A 280 -16.56 13.20 7.18
CA ARG A 280 -17.94 13.62 6.87
C ARG A 280 -17.95 14.78 5.89
N ILE A 281 -18.73 14.66 4.83
CA ILE A 281 -18.95 15.72 3.85
C ILE A 281 -20.47 15.94 3.74
N ALA A 282 -20.91 17.16 4.00
CA ALA A 282 -22.30 17.56 3.83
C ALA A 282 -22.48 18.10 2.42
N SER A 283 -23.07 17.30 1.53
CA SER A 283 -23.44 17.68 0.15
C SER A 283 -24.59 16.82 -0.32
N GLY A 284 -25.62 17.40 -0.88
CA GLY A 284 -26.74 16.67 -1.51
C GLY A 284 -26.34 15.94 -2.81
N ARG A 285 -25.13 16.18 -3.30
CA ARG A 285 -24.57 15.58 -4.51
C ARG A 285 -23.65 14.39 -4.24
N LEU A 286 -23.41 14.09 -2.97
CA LEU A 286 -22.60 12.95 -2.53
C LEU A 286 -23.48 11.78 -2.11
N GLN A 287 -23.15 10.61 -2.61
CA GLN A 287 -23.65 9.34 -2.11
C GLN A 287 -22.48 8.43 -1.69
N VAL A 288 -22.63 7.73 -0.56
CA VAL A 288 -21.66 6.75 -0.07
C VAL A 288 -22.40 5.43 0.11
N THR A 289 -21.95 4.37 -0.57
CA THR A 289 -22.65 3.07 -0.55
C THR A 289 -22.34 2.23 0.70
N GLY A 290 -21.22 2.49 1.36
CA GLY A 290 -20.68 1.64 2.41
C GLY A 290 -19.82 0.50 1.85
N PRO A 291 -19.30 -0.39 2.73
CA PRO A 291 -18.51 -1.54 2.32
C PRO A 291 -19.22 -2.43 1.30
N TYR A 292 -18.49 -2.98 0.36
CA TYR A 292 -19.00 -3.81 -0.73
C TYR A 292 -18.14 -5.06 -0.94
N GLN A 293 -18.70 -6.06 -1.61
CA GLN A 293 -17.96 -7.19 -2.13
C GLN A 293 -17.57 -6.89 -3.58
N ARG A 294 -16.42 -7.42 -4.04
CA ARG A 294 -15.91 -7.17 -5.40
C ARG A 294 -16.88 -7.63 -6.49
N GLU A 295 -17.59 -8.70 -6.21
CA GLU A 295 -18.57 -9.31 -7.09
C GLU A 295 -19.75 -8.35 -7.36
N ASP A 296 -20.11 -7.50 -6.40
CA ASP A 296 -21.20 -6.54 -6.48
C ASP A 296 -20.82 -5.23 -7.20
N LEU A 297 -19.54 -5.04 -7.52
CA LEU A 297 -19.02 -3.76 -7.99
C LEU A 297 -19.70 -3.28 -9.28
N VAL A 298 -19.96 -4.18 -10.24
CA VAL A 298 -20.63 -3.85 -11.50
C VAL A 298 -22.07 -3.40 -11.26
N ASP A 299 -22.79 -4.11 -10.42
CA ASP A 299 -24.20 -3.81 -10.10
C ASP A 299 -24.32 -2.49 -9.34
N LEU A 300 -23.39 -2.22 -8.41
CA LEU A 300 -23.34 -0.95 -7.68
C LEU A 300 -23.06 0.24 -8.61
N ILE A 301 -22.14 0.10 -9.54
CA ILE A 301 -21.80 1.12 -10.53
C ILE A 301 -23.02 1.44 -11.41
N GLU A 302 -23.72 0.41 -11.92
CA GLU A 302 -24.92 0.58 -12.73
C GLU A 302 -26.08 1.19 -11.94
N ALA A 303 -26.37 0.69 -10.74
CA ALA A 303 -27.44 1.19 -9.88
C ALA A 303 -27.26 2.68 -9.51
N GLN A 304 -26.01 3.13 -9.45
CA GLN A 304 -25.68 4.53 -9.18
C GLN A 304 -25.51 5.37 -10.44
N HIS A 305 -25.65 4.78 -11.63
CA HIS A 305 -25.46 5.43 -12.94
C HIS A 305 -24.06 6.06 -13.11
N VAL A 306 -23.03 5.46 -12.51
CA VAL A 306 -21.63 5.94 -12.64
C VAL A 306 -21.19 5.83 -14.10
N ASN A 307 -20.73 6.94 -14.68
CA ASN A 307 -20.26 6.99 -16.06
C ASN A 307 -18.79 7.41 -16.23
N MET A 308 -18.14 7.79 -15.14
CA MET A 308 -16.69 8.07 -15.10
C MET A 308 -16.14 7.75 -13.72
N LEU A 309 -14.93 7.21 -13.67
CA LEU A 309 -14.25 6.89 -12.43
C LEU A 309 -13.18 7.94 -12.09
N PHE A 310 -13.05 8.26 -10.82
CA PHE A 310 -11.98 9.11 -10.31
C PHE A 310 -11.18 8.40 -9.24
N PHE A 311 -9.86 8.39 -9.37
CA PHE A 311 -8.94 7.88 -8.37
C PHE A 311 -8.21 9.05 -7.70
N PRO A 312 -8.68 9.49 -6.51
CA PRO A 312 -8.24 10.76 -5.90
C PRO A 312 -6.96 10.67 -5.06
N SER A 313 -6.25 9.53 -5.02
CA SER A 313 -5.07 9.34 -4.17
C SER A 313 -4.02 10.43 -4.41
N ILE A 314 -3.60 11.11 -3.32
CA ILE A 314 -2.63 12.21 -3.34
C ILE A 314 -1.20 11.76 -3.00
N CYS A 315 -1.01 10.48 -2.78
CA CYS A 315 0.29 9.88 -2.49
C CYS A 315 0.70 8.88 -3.58
N PRO A 316 2.01 8.66 -3.79
CA PRO A 316 2.49 7.70 -4.76
C PRO A 316 2.32 6.27 -4.22
N GLU A 317 1.18 5.64 -4.48
CA GLU A 317 1.00 4.24 -4.09
C GLU A 317 2.03 3.37 -4.81
N THR A 318 2.52 2.33 -4.13
CA THR A 318 3.49 1.37 -4.70
C THR A 318 2.82 0.37 -5.63
N PHE A 319 1.54 0.10 -5.39
CA PHE A 319 0.61 -0.67 -6.19
C PHE A 319 -0.82 -0.31 -5.80
N SER A 320 -1.79 -0.49 -6.70
CA SER A 320 -3.20 -0.26 -6.38
C SER A 320 -4.09 -1.35 -6.94
N TYR A 321 -4.66 -2.17 -6.03
CA TYR A 321 -5.69 -3.15 -6.38
C TYR A 321 -6.91 -2.48 -7.01
N VAL A 322 -7.30 -1.31 -6.48
CA VAL A 322 -8.45 -0.55 -6.98
C VAL A 322 -8.25 -0.10 -8.43
N ILE A 323 -7.04 0.37 -8.80
CA ILE A 323 -6.74 0.73 -10.20
C ILE A 323 -6.85 -0.49 -11.11
N GLU A 324 -6.39 -1.66 -10.68
CA GLU A 324 -6.56 -2.89 -11.47
C GLU A 324 -8.03 -3.28 -11.62
N GLU A 325 -8.84 -3.09 -10.58
CA GLU A 325 -10.29 -3.30 -10.65
C GLU A 325 -10.95 -2.29 -11.61
N MET A 326 -10.62 -1.00 -11.46
CA MET A 326 -11.16 0.08 -12.30
C MET A 326 -10.85 -0.13 -13.80
N THR A 327 -9.62 -0.51 -14.14
CA THR A 327 -9.24 -0.74 -15.56
C THR A 327 -9.99 -1.92 -16.16
N ARG A 328 -10.34 -2.95 -15.38
CA ARG A 328 -11.10 -4.11 -15.85
C ARG A 328 -12.58 -3.83 -16.05
N LEU A 329 -13.12 -2.78 -15.43
CA LEU A 329 -14.49 -2.30 -15.68
C LEU A 329 -14.63 -1.58 -17.01
N ARG A 330 -13.53 -1.19 -17.66
CA ARG A 330 -13.49 -0.50 -18.94
C ARG A 330 -14.30 0.82 -18.97
N LEU A 331 -14.37 1.50 -17.83
CA LEU A 331 -14.91 2.86 -17.74
C LEU A 331 -13.80 3.91 -17.91
N PRO A 332 -14.14 5.14 -18.32
CA PRO A 332 -13.19 6.24 -18.30
C PRO A 332 -12.68 6.52 -16.89
N ILE A 333 -11.37 6.75 -16.75
CA ILE A 333 -10.71 6.96 -15.46
C ILE A 333 -9.94 8.28 -15.48
N VAL A 334 -10.13 9.10 -14.45
CA VAL A 334 -9.28 10.24 -14.14
C VAL A 334 -8.51 9.96 -12.85
N ALA A 335 -7.22 10.30 -12.81
CA ALA A 335 -6.39 10.15 -11.63
C ALA A 335 -5.28 11.22 -11.60
N PHE A 336 -4.64 11.41 -10.46
CA PHE A 336 -3.39 12.17 -10.39
C PHE A 336 -2.23 11.34 -10.95
N ASP A 337 -1.30 11.99 -11.62
CA ASP A 337 -0.11 11.34 -12.20
C ASP A 337 0.94 11.05 -11.12
N LEU A 338 0.62 10.11 -10.22
CA LEU A 338 1.45 9.74 -9.08
C LEU A 338 1.64 8.23 -8.98
N GLY A 339 2.88 7.82 -8.71
CA GLY A 339 3.24 6.45 -8.33
C GLY A 339 2.75 5.38 -9.31
N ALA A 340 2.49 4.18 -8.80
CA ALA A 340 2.00 3.05 -9.59
C ALA A 340 0.64 3.31 -10.27
N PRO A 341 -0.34 4.01 -9.65
CA PRO A 341 -1.58 4.38 -10.32
C PRO A 341 -1.35 5.17 -11.62
N GLY A 342 -0.54 6.22 -11.57
CA GLY A 342 -0.19 7.01 -12.75
C GLY A 342 0.54 6.18 -13.81
N GLU A 343 1.54 5.39 -13.40
CA GLU A 343 2.28 4.48 -14.28
C GLU A 343 1.33 3.50 -14.99
N ARG A 344 0.43 2.87 -14.26
CA ARG A 344 -0.52 1.88 -14.80
C ARG A 344 -1.51 2.51 -15.79
N LEU A 345 -2.00 3.71 -15.47
CA LEU A 345 -3.01 4.38 -16.28
C LEU A 345 -2.46 5.04 -17.55
N ARG A 346 -1.14 5.33 -17.64
CA ARG A 346 -0.53 5.76 -18.91
C ARG A 346 -0.69 4.74 -20.03
N ASN A 347 -0.88 3.46 -19.68
CA ASN A 347 -1.12 2.37 -20.62
C ASN A 347 -2.59 1.95 -20.69
N TYR A 348 -3.51 2.83 -20.28
CA TYR A 348 -4.94 2.60 -20.36
C TYR A 348 -5.61 3.67 -21.24
N ASP A 349 -6.15 3.26 -22.38
CA ASP A 349 -6.64 4.17 -23.43
C ASP A 349 -7.74 5.13 -22.96
N GLN A 350 -8.55 4.70 -21.98
CA GLN A 350 -9.62 5.50 -21.40
C GLN A 350 -9.20 6.20 -20.10
N ALA A 351 -7.95 6.64 -19.98
CA ALA A 351 -7.50 7.43 -18.85
C ALA A 351 -7.15 8.87 -19.20
N ARG A 352 -7.28 9.76 -18.21
CA ARG A 352 -6.70 11.10 -18.20
C ARG A 352 -5.98 11.32 -16.86
N LEU A 353 -4.75 11.78 -16.92
CA LEU A 353 -3.91 12.02 -15.76
C LEU A 353 -3.80 13.53 -15.51
N CYS A 354 -4.06 13.92 -14.25
CA CYS A 354 -3.83 15.29 -13.78
C CYS A 354 -2.40 15.39 -13.25
N THR A 355 -1.63 16.32 -13.77
CA THR A 355 -0.26 16.60 -13.28
C THR A 355 -0.28 17.44 -11.99
N GLU A 356 -1.32 18.25 -11.80
CA GLU A 356 -1.55 19.01 -10.57
C GLU A 356 -2.48 18.25 -9.63
N VAL A 357 -2.06 18.10 -8.37
CA VAL A 357 -2.84 17.46 -7.31
C VAL A 357 -3.72 18.50 -6.65
N SER A 358 -4.87 18.79 -7.25
CA SER A 358 -5.87 19.72 -6.73
C SER A 358 -7.29 19.31 -7.13
N ALA A 359 -8.27 19.74 -6.33
CA ALA A 359 -9.69 19.54 -6.65
C ALA A 359 -10.09 20.24 -7.95
N ASP A 360 -9.51 21.41 -8.22
CA ASP A 360 -9.78 22.21 -9.41
C ASP A 360 -9.30 21.51 -10.68
N ALA A 361 -8.05 21.05 -10.69
CA ALA A 361 -7.50 20.32 -11.82
C ALA A 361 -8.25 18.99 -12.06
N ALA A 362 -8.59 18.27 -11.01
CA ALA A 362 -9.36 17.03 -11.08
C ALA A 362 -10.76 17.29 -11.70
N LEU A 363 -11.50 18.26 -11.18
CA LEU A 363 -12.85 18.58 -11.66
C LEU A 363 -12.83 19.06 -13.12
N ALA A 364 -11.88 19.93 -13.48
CA ALA A 364 -11.73 20.39 -14.86
C ALA A 364 -11.45 19.20 -15.80
N THR A 365 -10.50 18.32 -15.45
CA THR A 365 -10.17 17.14 -16.27
C THR A 365 -11.35 16.19 -16.41
N LEU A 366 -12.11 15.93 -15.33
CA LEU A 366 -13.31 15.08 -15.35
C LEU A 366 -14.38 15.64 -16.30
N VAL A 367 -14.66 16.93 -16.19
CA VAL A 367 -15.67 17.61 -17.03
C VAL A 367 -15.25 17.61 -18.49
N ASP A 368 -14.02 17.97 -18.79
CA ASP A 368 -13.53 18.04 -20.17
C ASP A 368 -13.45 16.65 -20.80
N PHE A 369 -13.02 15.64 -20.05
CA PHE A 369 -12.99 14.28 -20.55
C PHE A 369 -14.40 13.74 -20.83
N HIS A 370 -15.36 14.00 -19.94
CA HIS A 370 -16.75 13.62 -20.15
C HIS A 370 -17.34 14.27 -21.42
N ARG A 371 -17.09 15.57 -21.65
CA ARG A 371 -17.51 16.26 -22.87
C ARG A 371 -16.90 15.68 -24.13
N GLN A 372 -15.61 15.32 -24.10
CA GLN A 372 -14.93 14.70 -25.23
C GLN A 372 -15.56 13.35 -25.59
N LEU A 373 -15.88 12.53 -24.58
CA LEU A 373 -16.51 11.23 -24.79
C LEU A 373 -17.93 11.34 -25.32
N ALA A 374 -18.71 12.31 -24.84
CA ALA A 374 -20.06 12.55 -25.32
C ALA A 374 -20.09 13.17 -26.74
N GLY A 375 -19.03 13.88 -27.16
CA GLY A 375 -18.94 14.52 -28.49
C GLY A 375 -18.27 13.67 -29.57
N GLY A 376 -17.57 12.59 -29.20
CA GLY A 376 -16.77 11.75 -30.11
C GLY A 376 -17.57 10.74 -30.95
N ASP A 377 -18.84 10.54 -30.67
CA ASP A 377 -19.72 9.61 -31.38
C ASP A 377 -20.50 10.30 -32.53
N ARG A 378 -20.02 11.46 -33.05
CA ARG A 378 -20.63 12.18 -34.21
C ARG A 378 -19.78 12.07 -35.45
#